data_a528b85a6371b0afef3dfe62624c6dea
#
_entry.id   a528b85a6371b0afef3dfe62624c6dea
#
_cell.length_a   1.000
_cell.length_b   1.000
_cell.length_c   1.000
_cell.angle_alpha   90.00
_cell.angle_beta   90.00
_cell.angle_gamma   90.00
#
_symmetry.space_group_name_H-M   'P 1'
#
loop_
_entity.id
_entity.type
_entity.pdbx_description
1 polymer ?
#
loop_
_entity_poly.entity_id
_entity_poly.type
_entity_poly.pdbx_seq_one_letter_code
_entity_poly.pdbx_strand_id
1 'polypeptide(L)'
;MSAGYRRVTEMVLVCARGTVRLEGMSEKTIALVTGANKGIGYEIAAGLGALGWSVGVGVRDEERGAQAVAKLRAGGVDAFVVPLDVTSGASVAGAVRLVGERAGRLDVLVNNAGIAGGGPEEPTGVDLEAVRRLVETNVFGVIRVTNAMLPLLRRSAHPRIVNQSSHVGSLALQTTPGVDLGGVSGAYAPTKTYLNAVMIQYAKELSGTNILINGVCPGYVATDLNDFQGIRTAEEGAAIAIRLATAPDDGPTGQLFDDNGVIPW
;
A
#
# COMPACT_ATOMS: atom_id res chain seq x y z
N MET A 1 35.25 3.70 10.64
CA MET A 1 34.77 2.80 11.71
C MET A 1 33.98 3.63 12.71
N SER A 2 32.66 3.61 12.64
CA SER A 2 31.78 4.22 13.64
C SER A 2 30.57 3.29 13.79
N ALA A 3 30.52 2.64 14.94
CA ALA A 3 29.50 1.67 15.30
C ALA A 3 28.20 2.42 15.65
N GLY A 4 27.15 2.15 14.90
CA GLY A 4 25.80 2.67 15.18
C GLY A 4 25.22 2.04 16.44
N TYR A 5 24.97 2.85 17.45
CA TYR A 5 24.28 2.47 18.68
C TYR A 5 22.79 2.23 18.41
N ARG A 6 22.35 0.97 18.47
CA ARG A 6 20.93 0.65 18.64
C ARG A 6 20.53 0.94 20.08
N ARG A 7 19.65 1.93 20.30
CA ARG A 7 18.98 2.09 21.59
C ARG A 7 17.97 0.98 21.78
N VAL A 8 18.25 0.05 22.68
CA VAL A 8 17.29 -0.92 23.20
C VAL A 8 16.50 -0.20 24.33
N THR A 9 15.19 -0.04 24.17
CA THR A 9 14.33 0.52 25.21
C THR A 9 14.08 -0.59 26.25
N GLU A 10 14.70 -0.50 27.42
CA GLU A 10 14.47 -1.43 28.53
C GLU A 10 13.13 -1.05 29.22
N MET A 11 12.20 -1.98 29.22
CA MET A 11 10.99 -1.90 30.04
C MET A 11 11.16 -2.84 31.24
N VAL A 12 11.20 -2.26 32.45
CA VAL A 12 11.34 -2.99 33.70
C VAL A 12 9.98 -3.16 34.35
N LEU A 13 9.48 -4.38 34.40
CA LEU A 13 8.28 -4.72 35.19
C LEU A 13 8.72 -5.27 36.54
N VAL A 14 8.41 -4.56 37.62
CA VAL A 14 8.71 -5.01 39.00
C VAL A 14 7.50 -5.76 39.57
N CYS A 15 7.65 -7.06 39.71
CA CYS A 15 6.68 -7.89 40.44
C CYS A 15 7.27 -8.35 41.79
N ALA A 16 6.44 -8.52 42.81
CA ALA A 16 6.82 -8.78 44.19
C ALA A 16 7.64 -10.07 44.48
N ARG A 17 8.12 -10.76 43.44
CA ARG A 17 8.93 -12.00 43.56
C ARG A 17 10.16 -12.05 42.64
N GLY A 18 10.68 -10.93 42.19
CA GLY A 18 11.89 -10.89 41.42
C GLY A 18 11.74 -10.06 40.14
N THR A 19 12.84 -9.44 39.73
CA THR A 19 12.92 -8.66 38.48
C THR A 19 13.08 -9.62 37.30
N VAL A 20 12.07 -9.75 36.48
CA VAL A 20 12.19 -10.45 35.18
C VAL A 20 12.61 -9.42 34.14
N ARG A 21 13.84 -9.53 33.66
CA ARG A 21 14.31 -8.75 32.51
C ARG A 21 13.73 -9.36 31.25
N LEU A 22 12.80 -8.68 30.63
CA LEU A 22 12.34 -9.02 29.28
C LEU A 22 13.36 -8.46 28.27
N GLU A 23 14.36 -9.26 27.94
CA GLU A 23 15.31 -8.91 26.88
C GLU A 23 14.61 -9.00 25.52
N GLY A 24 14.52 -7.82 24.85
CA GLY A 24 14.54 -7.73 23.40
C GLY A 24 13.38 -8.34 22.61
N MET A 25 12.12 -8.09 22.94
CA MET A 25 11.09 -8.14 21.89
C MET A 25 11.19 -6.85 21.08
N SER A 26 11.94 -6.86 19.98
CA SER A 26 11.81 -5.83 18.97
C SER A 26 10.34 -5.77 18.57
N GLU A 27 9.66 -4.64 18.82
CA GLU A 27 8.28 -4.48 18.38
C GLU A 27 8.21 -4.71 16.89
N LYS A 28 7.38 -5.68 16.45
CA LYS A 28 7.23 -5.98 15.03
C LYS A 28 6.73 -4.74 14.27
N THR A 29 7.24 -4.53 13.09
CA THR A 29 6.69 -3.56 12.14
C THR A 29 5.29 -3.99 11.72
N ILE A 30 4.35 -3.07 11.72
CA ILE A 30 2.95 -3.31 11.39
C ILE A 30 2.64 -2.71 10.03
N ALA A 31 2.24 -3.56 9.08
CA ALA A 31 1.81 -3.13 7.75
C ALA A 31 0.32 -3.40 7.54
N LEU A 32 -0.35 -2.53 6.79
CA LEU A 32 -1.69 -2.75 6.25
C LEU A 32 -1.63 -2.67 4.73
N VAL A 33 -2.08 -3.73 4.05
CA VAL A 33 -2.18 -3.76 2.59
C VAL A 33 -3.65 -3.87 2.21
N THR A 34 -4.18 -2.88 1.49
CA THR A 34 -5.56 -2.90 1.01
C THR A 34 -5.70 -3.78 -0.24
N GLY A 35 -6.80 -4.53 -0.37
CA GLY A 35 -7.01 -5.44 -1.50
C GLY A 35 -6.03 -6.62 -1.54
N ALA A 36 -5.63 -7.15 -0.38
CA ALA A 36 -4.53 -8.10 -0.24
C ALA A 36 -4.95 -9.59 -0.22
N ASN A 37 -6.16 -9.92 -0.69
CA ASN A 37 -6.60 -11.33 -0.74
C ASN A 37 -6.10 -12.11 -1.97
N LYS A 38 -5.56 -11.44 -2.98
CA LYS A 38 -5.05 -12.02 -4.23
C LYS A 38 -4.11 -11.07 -4.97
N GLY A 39 -3.47 -11.59 -6.03
CA GLY A 39 -2.66 -10.80 -6.96
C GLY A 39 -1.53 -10.03 -6.27
N ILE A 40 -1.22 -8.84 -6.77
CA ILE A 40 -0.12 -8.00 -6.27
C ILE A 40 -0.24 -7.73 -4.77
N GLY A 41 -1.44 -7.43 -4.26
CA GLY A 41 -1.64 -7.16 -2.84
C GLY A 41 -1.32 -8.33 -1.93
N TYR A 42 -1.62 -9.56 -2.36
CA TYR A 42 -1.25 -10.78 -1.65
C TYR A 42 0.27 -10.97 -1.61
N GLU A 43 0.95 -10.76 -2.74
CA GLU A 43 2.41 -10.90 -2.83
C GLU A 43 3.13 -9.79 -2.05
N ILE A 44 2.59 -8.57 -2.01
CA ILE A 44 3.09 -7.51 -1.11
C ILE A 44 2.98 -7.97 0.35
N ALA A 45 1.82 -8.51 0.75
CA ALA A 45 1.62 -9.00 2.12
C ALA A 45 2.56 -10.16 2.45
N ALA A 46 2.78 -11.09 1.52
CA ALA A 46 3.73 -12.20 1.66
C ALA A 46 5.17 -11.70 1.81
N GLY A 47 5.61 -10.80 0.93
CA GLY A 47 6.97 -10.24 0.95
C GLY A 47 7.26 -9.42 2.22
N LEU A 48 6.34 -8.57 2.66
CA LEU A 48 6.50 -7.84 3.92
C LEU A 48 6.50 -8.79 5.13
N GLY A 49 5.65 -9.82 5.10
CA GLY A 49 5.63 -10.86 6.12
C GLY A 49 6.92 -11.68 6.20
N ALA A 50 7.56 -11.96 5.07
CA ALA A 50 8.85 -12.65 5.01
C ALA A 50 9.98 -11.84 5.69
N LEU A 51 9.82 -10.52 5.84
CA LEU A 51 10.70 -9.65 6.63
C LEU A 51 10.44 -9.72 8.14
N GLY A 52 9.52 -10.59 8.58
CA GLY A 52 9.13 -10.74 9.99
C GLY A 52 8.07 -9.73 10.47
N TRP A 53 7.44 -8.99 9.56
CA TRP A 53 6.42 -7.99 9.91
C TRP A 53 5.08 -8.64 10.22
N SER A 54 4.24 -7.93 10.98
CA SER A 54 2.83 -8.28 11.18
C SER A 54 1.99 -7.57 10.12
N VAL A 55 1.26 -8.33 9.29
CA VAL A 55 0.59 -7.78 8.11
C VAL A 55 -0.92 -7.90 8.21
N GLY A 56 -1.60 -6.75 8.21
CA GLY A 56 -3.04 -6.63 8.02
C GLY A 56 -3.43 -6.82 6.56
N VAL A 57 -4.22 -7.85 6.29
CA VAL A 57 -4.77 -8.16 4.97
C VAL A 57 -6.12 -7.46 4.84
N GLY A 58 -6.12 -6.27 4.22
CA GLY A 58 -7.32 -5.44 4.03
C GLY A 58 -8.20 -5.98 2.91
N VAL A 59 -9.43 -6.37 3.20
CA VAL A 59 -10.33 -7.03 2.24
C VAL A 59 -11.80 -6.69 2.47
N ARG A 60 -12.59 -6.62 1.39
CA ARG A 60 -14.05 -6.43 1.46
C ARG A 60 -14.78 -7.72 1.84
N ASP A 61 -14.27 -8.85 1.36
CA ASP A 61 -14.83 -10.19 1.55
C ASP A 61 -13.99 -10.89 2.63
N GLU A 62 -14.58 -11.01 3.82
CA GLU A 62 -13.90 -11.58 4.99
C GLU A 62 -13.53 -13.05 4.81
N GLU A 63 -14.34 -13.83 4.07
CA GLU A 63 -14.05 -15.25 3.83
C GLU A 63 -12.80 -15.40 2.94
N ARG A 64 -12.74 -14.64 1.83
CA ARG A 64 -11.54 -14.58 0.98
C ARG A 64 -10.32 -14.06 1.75
N GLY A 65 -10.53 -13.09 2.64
CA GLY A 65 -9.51 -12.60 3.55
C GLY A 65 -8.97 -13.68 4.48
N ALA A 66 -9.86 -14.45 5.10
CA ALA A 66 -9.49 -15.56 5.97
C ALA A 66 -8.69 -16.64 5.22
N GLN A 67 -9.09 -16.97 3.99
CA GLN A 67 -8.37 -17.92 3.14
C GLN A 67 -6.95 -17.41 2.80
N ALA A 68 -6.82 -16.13 2.45
CA ALA A 68 -5.52 -15.51 2.17
C ALA A 68 -4.61 -15.51 3.41
N VAL A 69 -5.14 -15.10 4.56
CA VAL A 69 -4.41 -15.12 5.84
C VAL A 69 -3.99 -16.54 6.23
N ALA A 70 -4.85 -17.54 6.03
CA ALA A 70 -4.50 -18.94 6.30
C ALA A 70 -3.30 -19.39 5.45
N LYS A 71 -3.27 -19.04 4.15
CA LYS A 71 -2.14 -19.34 3.27
C LYS A 71 -0.86 -18.62 3.71
N LEU A 72 -0.95 -17.33 4.02
CA LEU A 72 0.19 -16.53 4.51
C LEU A 72 0.77 -17.12 5.80
N ARG A 73 -0.10 -17.50 6.75
CA ARG A 73 0.30 -18.13 8.02
C ARG A 73 0.94 -19.51 7.82
N ALA A 74 0.43 -20.30 6.88
CA ALA A 74 1.05 -21.58 6.52
C ALA A 74 2.47 -21.39 5.96
N GLY A 75 2.75 -20.24 5.32
CA GLY A 75 4.09 -19.80 4.91
C GLY A 75 4.91 -19.13 6.01
N GLY A 76 4.45 -19.13 7.28
CA GLY A 76 5.18 -18.53 8.42
C GLY A 76 4.97 -17.03 8.62
N VAL A 77 4.10 -16.39 7.84
CA VAL A 77 3.82 -14.95 7.95
C VAL A 77 2.87 -14.64 9.11
N ASP A 78 3.19 -13.66 9.94
CA ASP A 78 2.27 -13.11 10.92
C ASP A 78 1.25 -12.20 10.23
N ALA A 79 0.14 -12.77 9.78
CA ALA A 79 -0.91 -12.06 9.05
C ALA A 79 -2.24 -12.09 9.81
N PHE A 80 -3.07 -11.06 9.60
CA PHE A 80 -4.43 -10.98 10.17
C PHE A 80 -5.41 -10.32 9.20
N VAL A 81 -6.67 -10.73 9.27
CA VAL A 81 -7.72 -10.15 8.42
C VAL A 81 -8.10 -8.77 8.95
N VAL A 82 -8.24 -7.81 8.04
CA VAL A 82 -8.81 -6.48 8.29
C VAL A 82 -9.99 -6.29 7.34
N PRO A 83 -11.24 -6.41 7.82
CA PRO A 83 -12.42 -6.10 7.01
C PRO A 83 -12.34 -4.64 6.55
N LEU A 84 -12.18 -4.41 5.24
CA LEU A 84 -11.90 -3.09 4.69
C LEU A 84 -12.45 -2.93 3.28
N ASP A 85 -13.58 -2.24 3.19
CA ASP A 85 -14.07 -1.67 1.94
C ASP A 85 -13.62 -0.20 1.88
N VAL A 86 -12.72 0.12 0.97
CA VAL A 86 -12.15 1.47 0.82
C VAL A 86 -13.20 2.50 0.40
N THR A 87 -14.35 2.07 -0.15
CA THR A 87 -15.45 2.94 -0.55
C THR A 87 -16.42 3.26 0.61
N SER A 88 -16.29 2.55 1.75
CA SER A 88 -17.16 2.71 2.91
C SER A 88 -16.45 3.37 4.09
N GLY A 89 -16.87 4.58 4.47
CA GLY A 89 -16.34 5.28 5.64
C GLY A 89 -16.51 4.48 6.94
N ALA A 90 -17.62 3.76 7.10
CA ALA A 90 -17.87 2.92 8.28
C ALA A 90 -16.90 1.73 8.33
N SER A 91 -16.66 1.07 7.19
CA SER A 91 -15.69 -0.03 7.09
C SER A 91 -14.27 0.46 7.40
N VAL A 92 -13.88 1.60 6.84
CA VAL A 92 -12.56 2.21 7.11
C VAL A 92 -12.40 2.55 8.58
N ALA A 93 -13.41 3.13 9.24
CA ALA A 93 -13.37 3.40 10.67
C ALA A 93 -13.24 2.12 11.51
N GLY A 94 -13.89 1.02 11.10
CA GLY A 94 -13.73 -0.30 11.69
C GLY A 94 -12.30 -0.82 11.59
N ALA A 95 -11.70 -0.70 10.41
CA ALA A 95 -10.32 -1.09 10.16
C ALA A 95 -9.32 -0.30 11.02
N VAL A 96 -9.52 1.02 11.19
CA VAL A 96 -8.69 1.87 12.08
C VAL A 96 -8.73 1.36 13.52
N ARG A 97 -9.94 1.05 14.04
CA ARG A 97 -10.07 0.52 15.40
C ARG A 97 -9.33 -0.81 15.55
N LEU A 98 -9.54 -1.74 14.62
CA LEU A 98 -8.92 -3.06 14.67
C LEU A 98 -7.38 -2.97 14.66
N VAL A 99 -6.80 -2.17 13.76
CA VAL A 99 -5.34 -1.96 13.71
C VAL A 99 -4.84 -1.26 14.96
N GLY A 100 -5.58 -0.25 15.45
CA GLY A 100 -5.24 0.49 16.67
C GLY A 100 -5.28 -0.38 17.92
N GLU A 101 -6.28 -1.24 18.09
CA GLU A 101 -6.41 -2.18 19.21
C GLU A 101 -5.31 -3.25 19.18
N ARG A 102 -4.95 -3.71 17.97
CA ARG A 102 -3.94 -4.76 17.80
C ARG A 102 -2.52 -4.28 18.09
N ALA A 103 -2.18 -3.06 17.67
CA ALA A 103 -0.78 -2.62 17.63
C ALA A 103 -0.55 -1.18 18.16
N GLY A 104 -1.61 -0.41 18.38
CA GLY A 104 -1.49 0.99 18.82
C GLY A 104 -0.97 1.96 17.77
N ARG A 105 -0.36 1.47 16.68
CA ARG A 105 0.22 2.23 15.57
C ARG A 105 0.10 1.50 14.25
N LEU A 106 0.43 2.18 13.17
CA LEU A 106 0.64 1.61 11.85
C LEU A 106 1.98 2.13 11.31
N ASP A 107 2.86 1.23 10.88
CA ASP A 107 4.17 1.63 10.35
C ASP A 107 4.13 1.77 8.83
N VAL A 108 3.39 0.89 8.13
CA VAL A 108 3.30 0.92 6.67
C VAL A 108 1.85 0.77 6.21
N LEU A 109 1.42 1.70 5.35
CA LEU A 109 0.17 1.62 4.62
C LEU A 109 0.46 1.42 3.13
N VAL A 110 -0.04 0.31 2.56
CA VAL A 110 -0.03 0.09 1.12
C VAL A 110 -1.45 0.21 0.57
N ASN A 111 -1.73 1.29 -0.11
CA ASN A 111 -2.98 1.50 -0.85
C ASN A 111 -2.89 0.77 -2.19
N ASN A 112 -3.21 -0.54 -2.16
CA ASN A 112 -3.16 -1.40 -3.34
C ASN A 112 -4.56 -1.66 -3.93
N ALA A 113 -5.62 -1.60 -3.13
CA ALA A 113 -6.98 -1.81 -3.62
C ALA A 113 -7.29 -0.88 -4.80
N GLY A 114 -7.71 -1.46 -5.90
CA GLY A 114 -8.08 -0.73 -7.10
C GLY A 114 -8.89 -1.59 -8.06
N ILE A 115 -9.57 -0.94 -8.98
CA ILE A 115 -10.32 -1.57 -10.06
C ILE A 115 -9.92 -0.95 -11.39
N ALA A 116 -10.10 -1.69 -12.49
CA ALA A 116 -10.00 -1.18 -13.84
C ALA A 116 -11.37 -1.22 -14.51
N GLY A 117 -11.58 -0.40 -15.52
CA GLY A 117 -12.71 -0.52 -16.44
C GLY A 117 -12.35 -1.50 -17.56
N GLY A 118 -13.33 -2.19 -18.12
CA GLY A 118 -13.22 -3.36 -19.00
C GLY A 118 -12.48 -3.21 -20.34
N GLY A 119 -11.29 -2.65 -20.38
CA GLY A 119 -10.43 -2.54 -21.55
C GLY A 119 -10.19 -1.10 -22.04
N PRO A 120 -9.57 -0.93 -23.21
CA PRO A 120 -9.38 0.37 -23.83
C PRO A 120 -10.73 1.02 -24.13
N GLU A 121 -10.95 2.21 -23.61
CA GLU A 121 -12.17 2.98 -23.83
C GLU A 121 -11.82 4.37 -24.34
N GLU A 122 -12.41 4.74 -25.48
CA GLU A 122 -12.29 6.11 -26.00
C GLU A 122 -13.03 7.08 -25.08
N PRO A 123 -12.46 8.26 -24.75
CA PRO A 123 -13.11 9.25 -23.91
C PRO A 123 -14.48 9.68 -24.38
N THR A 124 -14.74 9.63 -25.69
CA THR A 124 -16.02 9.96 -26.30
C THR A 124 -17.13 8.93 -26.04
N GLY A 125 -16.76 7.72 -25.62
CA GLY A 125 -17.69 6.59 -25.39
C GLY A 125 -17.76 6.10 -23.96
N VAL A 126 -17.02 6.71 -22.99
CA VAL A 126 -16.99 6.21 -21.63
C VAL A 126 -18.34 6.27 -20.93
N ASP A 127 -18.67 5.22 -20.18
CA ASP A 127 -19.76 5.23 -19.23
C ASP A 127 -19.38 6.04 -18.00
N LEU A 128 -20.06 7.16 -17.76
CA LEU A 128 -19.78 8.04 -16.62
C LEU A 128 -20.01 7.35 -15.26
N GLU A 129 -20.92 6.37 -15.18
CA GLU A 129 -21.10 5.59 -13.95
C GLU A 129 -19.91 4.66 -13.71
N ALA A 130 -19.31 4.09 -14.75
CA ALA A 130 -18.06 3.37 -14.64
C ALA A 130 -16.92 4.27 -14.17
N VAL A 131 -16.80 5.48 -14.74
CA VAL A 131 -15.81 6.49 -14.30
C VAL A 131 -16.00 6.83 -12.82
N ARG A 132 -17.25 7.07 -12.36
CA ARG A 132 -17.53 7.34 -10.95
C ARG A 132 -17.09 6.21 -10.03
N ARG A 133 -17.38 4.95 -10.40
CA ARG A 133 -16.92 3.78 -9.61
C ARG A 133 -15.41 3.68 -9.55
N LEU A 134 -14.72 3.96 -10.66
CA LEU A 134 -13.25 3.96 -10.72
C LEU A 134 -12.66 5.06 -9.84
N VAL A 135 -13.18 6.30 -9.93
CA VAL A 135 -12.72 7.42 -9.09
C VAL A 135 -13.00 7.12 -7.61
N GLU A 136 -14.20 6.58 -7.29
CA GLU A 136 -14.57 6.24 -5.91
C GLU A 136 -13.60 5.25 -5.28
N THR A 137 -13.19 4.21 -6.03
CA THR A 137 -12.27 3.20 -5.50
C THR A 137 -10.82 3.65 -5.58
N ASN A 138 -10.35 4.10 -6.76
CA ASN A 138 -8.93 4.30 -7.04
C ASN A 138 -8.38 5.61 -6.48
N VAL A 139 -9.26 6.58 -6.19
CA VAL A 139 -8.88 7.92 -5.70
C VAL A 139 -9.49 8.19 -4.33
N PHE A 140 -10.83 8.28 -4.23
CA PHE A 140 -11.48 8.61 -2.97
C PHE A 140 -11.27 7.54 -1.90
N GLY A 141 -11.21 6.26 -2.30
CA GLY A 141 -10.84 5.16 -1.41
C GLY A 141 -9.46 5.34 -0.81
N VAL A 142 -8.46 5.70 -1.62
CA VAL A 142 -7.09 5.98 -1.14
C VAL A 142 -7.06 7.18 -0.20
N ILE A 143 -7.73 8.27 -0.54
CA ILE A 143 -7.85 9.45 0.33
C ILE A 143 -8.48 9.08 1.67
N ARG A 144 -9.61 8.37 1.62
CA ARG A 144 -10.37 7.96 2.82
C ARG A 144 -9.54 7.09 3.75
N VAL A 145 -8.87 6.06 3.22
CA VAL A 145 -8.02 5.16 4.01
C VAL A 145 -6.81 5.90 4.55
N THR A 146 -6.11 6.68 3.72
CA THR A 146 -4.94 7.45 4.14
C THR A 146 -5.28 8.40 5.28
N ASN A 147 -6.31 9.23 5.13
CA ASN A 147 -6.73 10.18 6.17
C ASN A 147 -7.10 9.47 7.48
N ALA A 148 -7.83 8.38 7.40
CA ALA A 148 -8.25 7.63 8.58
C ALA A 148 -7.08 6.94 9.31
N MET A 149 -6.06 6.49 8.58
CA MET A 149 -4.88 5.82 9.14
C MET A 149 -3.78 6.79 9.59
N LEU A 150 -3.79 8.06 9.16
CA LEU A 150 -2.78 9.06 9.55
C LEU A 150 -2.54 9.16 11.06
N PRO A 151 -3.55 9.12 11.95
CA PRO A 151 -3.30 9.15 13.39
C PRO A 151 -2.48 7.96 13.91
N LEU A 152 -2.62 6.79 13.29
CA LEU A 152 -1.82 5.59 13.62
C LEU A 152 -0.43 5.65 12.99
N LEU A 153 -0.31 6.13 11.77
CA LEU A 153 0.97 6.35 11.08
C LEU A 153 1.86 7.36 11.82
N ARG A 154 1.29 8.44 12.35
CA ARG A 154 2.01 9.45 13.14
C ARG A 154 2.58 8.92 14.45
N ARG A 155 2.17 7.74 14.91
CA ARG A 155 2.73 7.07 16.10
C ARG A 155 3.92 6.18 15.76
N SER A 156 4.17 5.94 14.49
CA SER A 156 5.32 5.17 14.02
C SER A 156 6.60 6.00 14.05
N ALA A 157 7.72 5.34 14.36
CA ALA A 157 9.05 5.94 14.21
C ALA A 157 9.45 6.03 12.72
N HIS A 158 8.95 5.10 11.88
CA HIS A 158 9.36 4.94 10.48
C HIS A 158 8.13 4.77 9.55
N PRO A 159 7.21 5.74 9.48
CA PRO A 159 5.96 5.57 8.73
C PRO A 159 6.16 5.68 7.22
N ARG A 160 5.55 4.75 6.46
CA ARG A 160 5.58 4.72 4.99
C ARG A 160 4.18 4.58 4.42
N ILE A 161 3.90 5.34 3.36
CA ILE A 161 2.67 5.21 2.57
C ILE A 161 3.09 4.90 1.13
N VAL A 162 2.60 3.78 0.61
CA VAL A 162 2.85 3.35 -0.77
C VAL A 162 1.51 3.28 -1.51
N ASN A 163 1.41 4.01 -2.61
CA ASN A 163 0.20 4.05 -3.43
C ASN A 163 0.42 3.32 -4.75
N GLN A 164 -0.41 2.30 -5.00
CA GLN A 164 -0.36 1.54 -6.26
C GLN A 164 -0.93 2.38 -7.40
N SER A 165 -0.03 2.94 -8.20
CA SER A 165 -0.33 3.72 -9.38
C SER A 165 -0.11 2.90 -10.66
N SER A 166 0.23 3.56 -11.77
CA SER A 166 0.51 2.95 -13.06
C SER A 166 1.28 3.93 -13.94
N HIS A 167 2.02 3.42 -14.94
CA HIS A 167 2.64 4.22 -16.00
C HIS A 167 1.62 5.09 -16.74
N VAL A 168 0.38 4.56 -16.95
CA VAL A 168 -0.70 5.32 -17.59
C VAL A 168 -1.20 6.50 -16.75
N GLY A 169 -0.76 6.64 -15.49
CA GLY A 169 -1.01 7.83 -14.67
C GLY A 169 -0.01 8.97 -14.90
N SER A 170 1.10 8.73 -15.61
CA SER A 170 2.11 9.73 -15.93
C SER A 170 1.73 10.50 -17.19
N LEU A 171 1.43 11.79 -17.09
CA LEU A 171 1.17 12.65 -18.24
C LEU A 171 2.41 12.83 -19.09
N ALA A 172 3.59 12.86 -18.49
CA ALA A 172 4.84 12.94 -19.20
C ALA A 172 5.06 11.72 -20.10
N LEU A 173 4.84 10.50 -19.60
CA LEU A 173 4.97 9.29 -20.41
C LEU A 173 3.91 9.23 -21.51
N GLN A 174 2.65 9.59 -21.21
CA GLN A 174 1.56 9.58 -22.18
C GLN A 174 1.81 10.53 -23.35
N THR A 175 2.56 11.59 -23.15
CA THR A 175 2.86 12.61 -24.17
C THR A 175 4.25 12.47 -24.80
N THR A 176 5.07 11.53 -24.33
CA THR A 176 6.41 11.29 -24.88
C THR A 176 6.32 10.48 -26.17
N PRO A 177 6.83 11.00 -27.30
CA PRO A 177 6.81 10.28 -28.58
C PRO A 177 7.54 8.92 -28.48
N GLY A 178 6.92 7.88 -29.01
CA GLY A 178 7.49 6.52 -29.06
C GLY A 178 7.31 5.70 -27.80
N VAL A 179 6.74 6.26 -26.72
CA VAL A 179 6.34 5.49 -25.54
C VAL A 179 4.98 4.82 -25.81
N ASP A 180 4.96 3.51 -25.73
CA ASP A 180 3.72 2.73 -25.82
C ASP A 180 3.24 2.33 -24.40
N LEU A 181 2.09 2.84 -24.01
CA LEU A 181 1.43 2.52 -22.74
C LEU A 181 0.15 1.69 -22.96
N GLY A 182 -0.03 1.14 -24.15
CA GLY A 182 -1.24 0.44 -24.56
C GLY A 182 -2.29 1.36 -25.17
N GLY A 183 -3.49 0.82 -25.35
CA GLY A 183 -4.60 1.55 -25.98
C GLY A 183 -5.12 2.72 -25.17
N VAL A 184 -6.00 3.51 -25.79
CA VAL A 184 -6.69 4.62 -25.13
C VAL A 184 -7.48 4.10 -23.90
N SER A 185 -7.38 4.82 -22.80
CA SER A 185 -8.07 4.50 -21.55
C SER A 185 -8.73 5.75 -20.98
N GLY A 186 -9.94 6.05 -21.46
CA GLY A 186 -10.68 7.25 -21.06
C GLY A 186 -11.17 7.27 -19.62
N ALA A 187 -11.24 6.11 -18.98
CA ALA A 187 -11.73 5.98 -17.60
C ALA A 187 -10.60 5.69 -16.60
N TYR A 188 -9.82 4.61 -16.80
CA TYR A 188 -8.83 4.16 -15.83
C TYR A 188 -7.61 5.08 -15.71
N ALA A 189 -6.96 5.42 -16.84
CA ALA A 189 -5.75 6.24 -16.83
C ALA A 189 -5.94 7.59 -16.11
N PRO A 190 -7.04 8.36 -16.34
CA PRO A 190 -7.30 9.58 -15.58
C PRO A 190 -7.38 9.38 -14.08
N THR A 191 -7.88 8.23 -13.58
CA THR A 191 -7.92 7.99 -12.13
C THR A 191 -6.51 7.82 -11.55
N LYS A 192 -5.57 7.24 -12.29
CA LYS A 192 -4.19 7.11 -11.86
C LYS A 192 -3.42 8.43 -11.91
N THR A 193 -3.73 9.30 -12.88
CA THR A 193 -3.23 10.68 -12.90
C THR A 193 -3.76 11.48 -11.70
N TYR A 194 -5.06 11.36 -11.40
CA TYR A 194 -5.64 12.02 -10.24
C TYR A 194 -5.02 11.51 -8.92
N LEU A 195 -4.83 10.19 -8.78
CA LEU A 195 -4.14 9.61 -7.63
C LEU A 195 -2.73 10.19 -7.47
N ASN A 196 -1.96 10.30 -8.56
CA ASN A 196 -0.62 10.89 -8.56
C ASN A 196 -0.67 12.36 -8.08
N ALA A 197 -1.61 13.16 -8.58
CA ALA A 197 -1.79 14.54 -8.16
C ALA A 197 -2.12 14.67 -6.67
N VAL A 198 -3.01 13.82 -6.15
CA VAL A 198 -3.37 13.77 -4.72
C VAL A 198 -2.16 13.39 -3.87
N MET A 199 -1.38 12.40 -4.30
CA MET A 199 -0.18 11.96 -3.59
C MET A 199 0.85 13.07 -3.44
N ILE A 200 1.05 13.90 -4.47
CA ILE A 200 1.92 15.08 -4.40
C ILE A 200 1.44 16.05 -3.33
N GLN A 201 0.11 16.26 -3.19
CA GLN A 201 -0.42 17.16 -2.16
C GLN A 201 -0.20 16.59 -0.75
N TYR A 202 -0.37 15.27 -0.55
CA TYR A 202 0.01 14.64 0.73
C TYR A 202 1.52 14.80 1.02
N ALA A 203 2.37 14.59 0.03
CA ALA A 203 3.82 14.76 0.22
C ALA A 203 4.18 16.21 0.64
N LYS A 204 3.48 17.21 0.09
CA LYS A 204 3.64 18.61 0.48
C LYS A 204 3.12 18.88 1.90
N GLU A 205 1.93 18.40 2.25
CA GLU A 205 1.32 18.57 3.56
C GLU A 205 2.15 17.89 4.66
N LEU A 206 2.67 16.69 4.37
CA LEU A 206 3.45 15.90 5.32
C LEU A 206 4.94 16.26 5.32
N SER A 207 5.35 17.26 4.52
CA SER A 207 6.73 17.73 4.52
C SER A 207 7.12 18.25 5.91
N GLY A 208 8.32 17.90 6.38
CA GLY A 208 8.75 18.20 7.74
C GLY A 208 8.29 17.19 8.81
N THR A 209 7.53 16.16 8.43
CA THR A 209 7.28 14.97 9.25
C THR A 209 8.23 13.84 8.84
N ASN A 210 8.19 12.72 9.59
CA ASN A 210 8.93 11.50 9.21
C ASN A 210 8.14 10.57 8.27
N ILE A 211 6.96 10.98 7.78
CA ILE A 211 6.13 10.16 6.90
C ILE A 211 6.63 10.29 5.45
N LEU A 212 7.06 9.18 4.87
CA LEU A 212 7.38 9.12 3.44
C LEU A 212 6.17 8.56 2.68
N ILE A 213 5.81 9.22 1.58
CA ILE A 213 4.70 8.82 0.72
C ILE A 213 5.14 8.78 -0.75
N ASN A 214 4.96 7.64 -1.40
CA ASN A 214 5.36 7.45 -2.80
C ASN A 214 4.33 6.64 -3.58
N GLY A 215 4.34 6.81 -4.90
CA GLY A 215 3.60 5.98 -5.83
C GLY A 215 4.50 4.92 -6.45
N VAL A 216 3.90 3.80 -6.83
CA VAL A 216 4.58 2.70 -7.52
C VAL A 216 3.82 2.24 -8.75
N CYS A 217 4.56 1.86 -9.78
CA CYS A 217 4.05 1.24 -11.00
C CYS A 217 4.56 -0.21 -11.05
N PRO A 218 3.67 -1.21 -10.94
CA PRO A 218 4.06 -2.62 -10.91
C PRO A 218 4.43 -3.16 -12.30
N GLY A 219 4.22 -2.38 -13.36
CA GLY A 219 4.25 -2.85 -14.75
C GLY A 219 2.94 -3.55 -15.14
N TYR A 220 2.97 -4.26 -16.28
CA TYR A 220 1.82 -5.00 -16.79
C TYR A 220 1.79 -6.41 -16.20
N VAL A 221 1.10 -6.55 -15.10
CA VAL A 221 1.07 -7.75 -14.25
C VAL A 221 -0.17 -8.60 -14.55
N ALA A 222 0.00 -9.91 -14.71
CA ALA A 222 -1.09 -10.87 -14.92
C ALA A 222 -1.93 -11.03 -13.64
N THR A 223 -3.08 -10.38 -13.60
CA THR A 223 -4.03 -10.43 -12.49
C THR A 223 -5.48 -10.40 -13.01
N ASP A 224 -6.44 -10.63 -12.14
CA ASP A 224 -7.87 -10.45 -12.48
C ASP A 224 -8.23 -9.04 -12.99
N LEU A 225 -7.38 -8.04 -12.73
CA LEU A 225 -7.60 -6.66 -13.18
C LEU A 225 -7.58 -6.54 -14.71
N ASN A 226 -6.86 -7.43 -15.38
CA ASN A 226 -6.66 -7.46 -16.83
C ASN A 226 -6.84 -8.86 -17.43
N ASP A 227 -7.68 -9.69 -16.82
CA ASP A 227 -7.95 -11.08 -17.27
C ASP A 227 -6.66 -11.89 -17.47
N PHE A 228 -5.66 -11.68 -16.62
CA PHE A 228 -4.35 -12.33 -16.63
C PHE A 228 -3.54 -12.11 -17.92
N GLN A 229 -3.78 -11.03 -18.66
CA GLN A 229 -3.07 -10.72 -19.89
C GLN A 229 -1.69 -10.06 -19.69
N GLY A 230 -1.29 -9.82 -18.43
CA GLY A 230 0.02 -9.25 -18.11
C GLY A 230 1.18 -10.18 -18.45
N ILE A 231 2.35 -9.58 -18.67
CA ILE A 231 3.61 -10.30 -18.96
C ILE A 231 4.45 -10.55 -17.71
N ARG A 232 4.08 -9.95 -16.58
CA ARG A 232 4.76 -10.09 -15.28
C ARG A 232 3.91 -10.90 -14.33
N THR A 233 4.56 -11.59 -13.39
CA THR A 233 3.89 -12.26 -12.28
C THR A 233 3.45 -11.24 -11.21
N ALA A 234 2.52 -11.63 -10.34
CA ALA A 234 2.11 -10.82 -9.20
C ALA A 234 3.27 -10.55 -8.22
N GLU A 235 4.16 -11.54 -8.05
CA GLU A 235 5.37 -11.41 -7.22
C GLU A 235 6.33 -10.36 -7.79
N GLU A 236 6.63 -10.39 -9.08
CA GLU A 236 7.44 -9.37 -9.75
C GLU A 236 6.82 -7.97 -9.63
N GLY A 237 5.47 -7.88 -9.75
CA GLY A 237 4.76 -6.61 -9.60
C GLY A 237 4.74 -6.08 -8.17
N ALA A 238 4.89 -6.95 -7.17
CA ALA A 238 4.93 -6.57 -5.76
C ALA A 238 6.28 -5.96 -5.34
N ALA A 239 7.37 -6.32 -6.03
CA ALA A 239 8.74 -5.99 -5.62
C ALA A 239 8.96 -4.48 -5.38
N ILE A 240 8.46 -3.63 -6.29
CA ILE A 240 8.63 -2.17 -6.16
C ILE A 240 7.87 -1.61 -4.94
N ALA A 241 6.68 -2.13 -4.62
CA ALA A 241 5.92 -1.71 -3.45
C ALA A 241 6.63 -2.12 -2.15
N ILE A 242 7.20 -3.32 -2.10
CA ILE A 242 8.00 -3.81 -0.96
C ILE A 242 9.24 -2.94 -0.79
N ARG A 243 9.96 -2.62 -1.87
CA ARG A 243 11.13 -1.73 -1.86
C ARG A 243 10.82 -0.37 -1.25
N LEU A 244 9.69 0.27 -1.63
CA LEU A 244 9.30 1.58 -1.09
C LEU A 244 8.73 1.48 0.33
N ALA A 245 8.07 0.38 0.69
CA ALA A 245 7.62 0.11 2.06
C ALA A 245 8.78 -0.04 3.05
N THR A 246 9.96 -0.49 2.58
CA THR A 246 11.18 -0.68 3.35
C THR A 246 12.21 0.43 3.18
N ALA A 247 11.84 1.54 2.54
CA ALA A 247 12.75 2.66 2.32
C ALA A 247 13.31 3.23 3.63
N PRO A 248 14.60 3.64 3.69
CA PRO A 248 15.20 4.25 4.85
C PRO A 248 14.56 5.62 5.16
N ASP A 249 14.85 6.20 6.34
CA ASP A 249 14.22 7.44 6.79
C ASP A 249 14.60 8.67 5.95
N ASP A 250 15.76 8.65 5.33
CA ASP A 250 16.24 9.63 4.35
C ASP A 250 15.84 9.28 2.91
N GLY A 251 14.93 8.31 2.75
CA GLY A 251 14.45 7.85 1.46
C GLY A 251 13.59 8.88 0.73
N PRO A 252 13.18 8.56 -0.50
CA PRO A 252 12.39 9.45 -1.33
C PRO A 252 10.97 9.66 -0.77
N THR A 253 10.40 10.83 -1.07
CA THR A 253 8.99 11.14 -0.83
C THR A 253 8.42 11.97 -1.97
N GLY A 254 7.14 11.81 -2.27
CA GLY A 254 6.45 12.58 -3.31
C GLY A 254 6.89 12.22 -4.74
N GLN A 255 7.31 10.98 -4.97
CA GLN A 255 7.79 10.51 -6.28
C GLN A 255 7.03 9.25 -6.73
N LEU A 256 7.06 9.01 -8.04
CA LEU A 256 6.50 7.82 -8.68
C LEU A 256 7.66 6.92 -9.15
N PHE A 257 7.59 5.63 -8.85
CA PHE A 257 8.65 4.67 -9.15
C PHE A 257 8.16 3.45 -9.91
N ASP A 258 9.02 2.89 -10.72
CA ASP A 258 9.00 1.50 -11.16
C ASP A 258 10.31 0.79 -10.76
N ASP A 259 10.55 -0.40 -11.33
CA ASP A 259 11.78 -1.16 -11.06
C ASP A 259 13.03 -0.46 -11.58
N ASN A 260 12.91 0.41 -12.58
CA ASN A 260 14.02 1.13 -13.22
C ASN A 260 14.34 2.46 -12.53
N GLY A 261 13.49 2.94 -11.64
CA GLY A 261 13.72 4.17 -10.90
C GLY A 261 12.53 5.11 -10.87
N VAL A 262 12.81 6.42 -10.90
CA VAL A 262 11.79 7.48 -10.86
C VAL A 262 11.12 7.62 -12.21
N ILE A 263 9.80 7.62 -12.20
CA ILE A 263 8.95 7.92 -13.37
C ILE A 263 8.58 9.40 -13.34
N PRO A 264 8.70 10.14 -14.45
CA PRO A 264 8.21 11.51 -14.53
C PRO A 264 6.68 11.56 -14.40
N TRP A 265 6.17 12.68 -13.88
CA TRP A 265 4.73 12.90 -13.66
C TRP A 265 3.89 13.02 -14.93
#